data_00788230362fe2304f21b15be58c40dc
#
_entry.id   00788230362fe2304f21b15be58c40dc
#
_cell.length_a   1.000
_cell.length_b   1.000
_cell.length_c   1.000
_cell.angle_alpha   90.00
_cell.angle_beta   90.00
_cell.angle_gamma   90.00
#
_symmetry.space_group_name_H-M   'P 1'
#
loop_
_entity.id
_entity.type
_entity.pdbx_description
1 polymer ?
#
loop_
_entity_poly.entity_id
_entity_poly.type
_entity_poly.pdbx_seq_one_letter_code
_entity_poly.pdbx_strand_id
1 'polypeptide(L)'
;KPFKHHLPLLNSTNVNGNDANARGQSRSSAHIGIMTKDSDILIAGGGLNGPALALALAQSGFDVTVVDARAAPERTNENFDGRGYALALAGQRLLHAIGGWTHLAPKAQPLLEIKVSDGHANQGPSPFFLHFDHEEIEEGPMGYMIQDRHVYQAFLNAMKANDRITLLSETSVINQMVEPAGVTVNLSKGPTHRTRLLVGCDGRGSGVANRAGIRRTGWGYGQTALVCAVAHEKPHDGIAHQFFMPPGPLAILPLPGNMSSIVWSETEKNATHIHALSDADYMQVLRPRFGDFLGAIELVGSRFTYPLSLSVANKFIAD
;
A
#
# COMPACT_ATOMS: atom_id res chain seq x y z
N LYS A 1 -16.34 21.27 -23.82
CA LYS A 1 -15.72 21.40 -25.17
C LYS A 1 -14.45 20.55 -25.16
N PRO A 2 -14.32 19.51 -26.01
CA PRO A 2 -13.13 18.67 -26.06
C PRO A 2 -12.06 19.28 -26.95
N PHE A 3 -10.82 19.26 -26.50
CA PHE A 3 -9.64 19.60 -27.31
C PHE A 3 -9.24 18.39 -28.16
N LYS A 4 -9.31 18.55 -29.49
CA LYS A 4 -8.73 17.63 -30.47
C LYS A 4 -7.37 18.19 -30.89
N HIS A 5 -6.29 17.42 -30.69
CA HIS A 5 -5.02 17.69 -31.34
C HIS A 5 -4.82 16.74 -32.51
N HIS A 6 -4.72 17.31 -33.71
CA HIS A 6 -4.27 16.64 -34.93
C HIS A 6 -2.75 16.60 -35.00
N LEU A 7 -2.21 15.43 -35.25
CA LEU A 7 -0.81 15.24 -35.70
C LEU A 7 -0.79 15.16 -37.23
N PRO A 8 0.17 15.81 -37.91
CA PRO A 8 0.29 15.73 -39.36
C PRO A 8 1.07 14.50 -39.80
N LEU A 9 0.56 13.86 -40.85
CA LEU A 9 1.22 12.79 -41.60
C LEU A 9 2.34 13.36 -42.47
N LEU A 10 3.54 12.78 -42.37
CA LEU A 10 4.65 13.07 -43.28
C LEU A 10 4.62 12.08 -44.44
N ASN A 11 4.52 12.62 -45.65
CA ASN A 11 4.58 11.93 -46.92
C ASN A 11 6.01 11.47 -47.25
N SER A 12 6.08 10.27 -47.80
CA SER A 12 7.25 9.68 -48.45
C SER A 12 7.47 10.29 -49.85
N THR A 13 8.67 10.75 -50.12
CA THR A 13 9.14 10.96 -51.53
C THR A 13 10.32 10.05 -51.84
N ASN A 14 10.13 9.22 -52.88
CA ASN A 14 11.14 8.45 -53.55
C ASN A 14 12.09 9.37 -54.30
N VAL A 15 13.41 9.10 -54.21
CA VAL A 15 14.38 9.51 -55.23
C VAL A 15 15.35 8.36 -55.49
N ASN A 16 15.32 7.82 -56.73
CA ASN A 16 16.30 6.92 -57.28
C ASN A 16 17.59 7.67 -57.66
N GLY A 17 18.74 7.07 -57.42
CA GLY A 17 20.02 7.54 -57.93
C GLY A 17 21.10 6.46 -57.74
N ASN A 18 21.43 5.73 -58.82
CA ASN A 18 22.60 4.87 -58.93
C ASN A 18 23.86 5.69 -58.80
N ASP A 19 24.86 5.19 -58.06
CA ASP A 19 26.25 5.17 -58.52
C ASP A 19 27.09 4.17 -57.70
N ALA A 20 27.90 3.44 -58.42
CA ALA A 20 28.75 2.35 -57.98
C ALA A 20 30.15 2.83 -57.54
N ASN A 21 30.77 1.99 -56.72
CA ASN A 21 32.18 1.82 -56.42
C ASN A 21 32.76 2.58 -55.20
N ALA A 22 33.10 1.84 -54.17
CA ALA A 22 34.48 1.56 -53.73
C ALA A 22 34.56 1.06 -52.25
N ARG A 23 35.25 -0.04 -52.11
CA ARG A 23 36.11 -0.46 -51.00
C ARG A 23 35.45 -0.83 -49.65
N GLY A 24 35.61 -2.13 -49.39
CA GLY A 24 35.32 -2.85 -48.18
C GLY A 24 35.83 -2.16 -46.89
N GLN A 25 34.89 -1.94 -46.01
CA GLN A 25 35.10 -2.01 -44.58
C GLN A 25 33.94 -2.84 -44.03
N SER A 26 34.30 -3.97 -43.43
CA SER A 26 33.38 -4.83 -42.72
C SER A 26 32.76 -4.01 -41.58
N ARG A 27 31.59 -3.46 -41.83
CA ARG A 27 30.74 -2.98 -40.74
C ARG A 27 30.21 -4.22 -40.00
N SER A 28 30.81 -4.52 -38.87
CA SER A 28 30.19 -5.37 -37.86
C SER A 28 28.77 -4.89 -37.68
N SER A 29 27.80 -5.58 -38.27
CA SER A 29 26.39 -5.43 -37.96
C SER A 29 26.24 -5.91 -36.52
N ALA A 30 26.23 -4.94 -35.58
CA ALA A 30 25.78 -5.23 -34.24
C ALA A 30 24.34 -5.76 -34.39
N HIS A 31 24.19 -7.06 -34.32
CA HIS A 31 22.89 -7.69 -34.09
C HIS A 31 22.41 -7.13 -32.77
N ILE A 32 21.51 -6.16 -32.82
CA ILE A 32 20.65 -5.82 -31.67
C ILE A 32 19.82 -7.08 -31.48
N GLY A 33 20.32 -7.98 -30.64
CA GLY A 33 19.60 -9.18 -30.26
C GLY A 33 18.31 -8.70 -29.61
N ILE A 34 17.19 -9.04 -30.22
CA ILE A 34 15.88 -8.84 -29.60
C ILE A 34 15.92 -9.67 -28.31
N MET A 35 16.08 -9.01 -27.18
CA MET A 35 16.03 -9.67 -25.88
C MET A 35 14.60 -10.24 -25.70
N THR A 36 14.50 -11.57 -25.69
CA THR A 36 13.24 -12.21 -25.30
C THR A 36 12.97 -11.83 -23.85
N LYS A 37 11.91 -11.07 -23.61
CA LYS A 37 11.47 -10.67 -22.28
C LYS A 37 10.59 -11.76 -21.67
N ASP A 38 10.67 -11.95 -20.36
CA ASP A 38 9.79 -12.87 -19.62
C ASP A 38 8.49 -12.17 -19.20
N SER A 39 8.54 -10.83 -18.95
CA SER A 39 7.37 -9.97 -18.75
C SER A 39 7.65 -8.54 -19.18
N ASP A 40 6.63 -7.71 -19.38
CA ASP A 40 6.83 -6.27 -19.61
C ASP A 40 7.36 -5.58 -18.36
N ILE A 41 6.76 -5.92 -17.22
CA ILE A 41 7.04 -5.27 -15.94
C ILE A 41 7.22 -6.32 -14.85
N LEU A 42 8.31 -6.20 -14.08
CA LEU A 42 8.49 -6.95 -12.85
C LEU A 42 8.29 -6.02 -11.64
N ILE A 43 7.41 -6.42 -10.74
CA ILE A 43 7.12 -5.70 -9.50
C ILE A 43 7.68 -6.50 -8.32
N ALA A 44 8.62 -5.90 -7.58
CA ALA A 44 9.14 -6.47 -6.36
C ALA A 44 8.29 -6.02 -5.17
N GLY A 45 7.61 -6.95 -4.53
CA GLY A 45 6.77 -6.76 -3.35
C GLY A 45 5.29 -6.98 -3.61
N GLY A 46 4.72 -8.00 -2.97
CA GLY A 46 3.30 -8.37 -2.99
C GLY A 46 2.49 -7.78 -1.83
N GLY A 47 2.91 -6.62 -1.29
CA GLY A 47 2.14 -5.85 -0.31
C GLY A 47 0.89 -5.21 -0.93
N LEU A 48 0.44 -4.07 -0.42
CA LEU A 48 -0.74 -3.38 -0.98
C LEU A 48 -0.45 -2.75 -2.34
N ASN A 49 0.68 -2.07 -2.47
CA ASN A 49 0.99 -1.27 -3.65
C ASN A 49 1.33 -2.12 -4.88
N GLY A 50 2.07 -3.22 -4.68
CA GLY A 50 2.47 -4.10 -5.79
C GLY A 50 1.28 -4.72 -6.52
N PRO A 51 0.39 -5.43 -5.84
CA PRO A 51 -0.82 -5.99 -6.45
C PRO A 51 -1.76 -4.96 -7.07
N ALA A 52 -1.96 -3.80 -6.42
CA ALA A 52 -2.77 -2.73 -6.99
C ALA A 52 -2.19 -2.21 -8.31
N LEU A 53 -0.87 -2.00 -8.36
CA LEU A 53 -0.17 -1.59 -9.58
C LEU A 53 -0.22 -2.69 -10.66
N ALA A 54 -0.02 -3.96 -10.27
CA ALA A 54 -0.07 -5.09 -11.18
C ALA A 54 -1.43 -5.20 -11.88
N LEU A 55 -2.52 -5.07 -11.13
CA LEU A 55 -3.89 -5.09 -11.68
C LEU A 55 -4.13 -3.93 -12.65
N ALA A 56 -3.70 -2.72 -12.31
CA ALA A 56 -3.84 -1.56 -13.17
C ALA A 56 -3.05 -1.71 -14.49
N LEU A 57 -1.83 -2.22 -14.41
CA LEU A 57 -0.98 -2.45 -15.59
C LEU A 57 -1.51 -3.58 -16.48
N ALA A 58 -1.98 -4.67 -15.87
CA ALA A 58 -2.56 -5.78 -16.60
C ALA A 58 -3.84 -5.38 -17.37
N GLN A 59 -4.69 -4.52 -16.77
CA GLN A 59 -5.83 -3.93 -17.47
C GLN A 59 -5.42 -3.05 -18.65
N SER A 60 -4.24 -2.46 -18.59
CA SER A 60 -3.65 -1.67 -19.68
C SER A 60 -2.94 -2.54 -20.74
N GLY A 61 -3.00 -3.87 -20.62
CA GLY A 61 -2.49 -4.82 -21.59
C GLY A 61 -1.03 -5.25 -21.38
N PHE A 62 -0.39 -4.87 -20.28
CA PHE A 62 0.97 -5.31 -19.94
C PHE A 62 0.99 -6.69 -19.29
N ASP A 63 2.01 -7.49 -19.63
CA ASP A 63 2.32 -8.73 -18.93
C ASP A 63 3.19 -8.41 -17.71
N VAL A 64 2.69 -8.75 -16.50
CA VAL A 64 3.28 -8.35 -15.22
C VAL A 64 3.69 -9.56 -14.40
N THR A 65 4.91 -9.54 -13.88
CA THR A 65 5.35 -10.50 -12.85
C THR A 65 5.45 -9.79 -11.51
N VAL A 66 4.75 -10.32 -10.50
CA VAL A 66 4.85 -9.86 -9.10
C VAL A 66 5.69 -10.87 -8.31
N VAL A 67 6.70 -10.38 -7.61
CA VAL A 67 7.59 -11.19 -6.77
C VAL A 67 7.35 -10.80 -5.31
N ASP A 68 6.97 -11.75 -4.45
CA ASP A 68 6.80 -11.52 -3.02
C ASP A 68 7.65 -12.48 -2.18
N ALA A 69 8.43 -11.94 -1.25
CA ALA A 69 9.26 -12.71 -0.33
C ALA A 69 8.45 -13.59 0.63
N ARG A 70 7.18 -13.24 0.89
CA ARG A 70 6.28 -13.99 1.79
C ARG A 70 5.44 -14.99 1.02
N ALA A 71 5.06 -16.07 1.72
CA ALA A 71 4.06 -16.98 1.23
C ALA A 71 2.67 -16.31 1.22
N ALA A 72 1.86 -16.59 0.20
CA ALA A 72 0.50 -16.05 0.11
C ALA A 72 -0.38 -16.39 1.33
N PRO A 73 -0.34 -17.63 1.92
CA PRO A 73 -1.11 -17.96 3.12
C PRO A 73 -0.75 -17.14 4.36
N GLU A 74 0.50 -16.67 4.48
CA GLU A 74 0.91 -15.82 5.61
C GLU A 74 0.21 -14.46 5.61
N ARG A 75 -0.14 -13.95 4.43
CA ARG A 75 -0.81 -12.65 4.28
C ARG A 75 -2.34 -12.74 4.38
N THR A 76 -2.90 -13.92 4.15
CA THR A 76 -4.35 -14.15 4.08
C THR A 76 -4.87 -14.98 5.25
N ASN A 77 -4.15 -15.00 6.38
CA ASN A 77 -4.57 -15.73 7.56
C ASN A 77 -6.00 -15.34 7.95
N GLU A 78 -6.86 -16.31 8.14
CA GLU A 78 -8.27 -16.12 8.48
C GLU A 78 -8.48 -15.51 9.87
N ASN A 79 -7.53 -15.71 10.78
CA ASN A 79 -7.58 -15.11 12.10
C ASN A 79 -7.34 -13.61 12.04
N PHE A 80 -8.28 -12.85 12.56
CA PHE A 80 -8.15 -11.41 12.68
C PHE A 80 -7.10 -11.08 13.75
N ASP A 81 -6.08 -10.33 13.33
CA ASP A 81 -4.95 -9.96 14.19
C ASP A 81 -5.02 -8.52 14.73
N GLY A 82 -6.09 -7.79 14.43
CA GLY A 82 -6.29 -6.41 14.89
C GLY A 82 -5.86 -5.34 13.87
N ARG A 83 -5.23 -5.72 12.75
CA ARG A 83 -4.77 -4.76 11.74
C ARG A 83 -5.86 -4.39 10.74
N GLY A 84 -5.92 -3.12 10.42
CA GLY A 84 -6.83 -2.58 9.41
C GLY A 84 -6.26 -1.35 8.71
N TYR A 85 -6.87 -1.01 7.59
CA TYR A 85 -6.53 0.17 6.79
C TYR A 85 -7.72 1.11 6.72
N ALA A 86 -7.47 2.39 6.97
CA ALA A 86 -8.38 3.46 6.60
C ALA A 86 -8.16 3.80 5.12
N LEU A 87 -9.12 3.45 4.30
CA LEU A 87 -9.09 3.70 2.87
C LEU A 87 -9.92 4.94 2.55
N ALA A 88 -9.26 6.00 2.13
CA ALA A 88 -9.95 7.20 1.65
C ALA A 88 -10.77 6.90 0.38
N LEU A 89 -11.75 7.73 0.07
CA LEU A 89 -12.63 7.57 -1.09
C LEU A 89 -11.86 7.43 -2.41
N ALA A 90 -10.75 8.18 -2.58
CA ALA A 90 -9.88 8.04 -3.75
C ALA A 90 -9.27 6.63 -3.88
N GLY A 91 -8.88 6.02 -2.76
CA GLY A 91 -8.38 4.64 -2.72
C GLY A 91 -9.47 3.62 -3.04
N GLN A 92 -10.68 3.83 -2.55
CA GLN A 92 -11.85 3.01 -2.89
C GLN A 92 -12.16 3.07 -4.39
N ARG A 93 -12.14 4.28 -4.98
CA ARG A 93 -12.34 4.48 -6.44
C ARG A 93 -11.26 3.78 -7.26
N LEU A 94 -10.00 3.84 -6.82
CA LEU A 94 -8.91 3.09 -7.45
C LEU A 94 -9.18 1.58 -7.38
N LEU A 95 -9.51 1.04 -6.21
CA LEU A 95 -9.82 -0.38 -6.04
C LEU A 95 -11.02 -0.82 -6.90
N HIS A 96 -12.01 0.06 -7.06
CA HIS A 96 -13.14 -0.19 -7.94
C HIS A 96 -12.69 -0.25 -9.41
N ALA A 97 -11.88 0.71 -9.86
CA ALA A 97 -11.36 0.78 -11.23
C ALA A 97 -10.51 -0.44 -11.60
N ILE A 98 -9.72 -0.98 -10.67
CA ILE A 98 -8.88 -2.17 -10.89
C ILE A 98 -9.58 -3.50 -10.56
N GLY A 99 -10.90 -3.49 -10.29
CA GLY A 99 -11.69 -4.69 -10.06
C GLY A 99 -11.57 -5.31 -8.67
N GLY A 100 -10.79 -4.71 -7.76
CA GLY A 100 -10.59 -5.24 -6.40
C GLY A 100 -11.75 -4.95 -5.44
N TRP A 101 -12.51 -3.88 -5.67
CA TRP A 101 -13.54 -3.41 -4.73
C TRP A 101 -14.71 -4.38 -4.53
N THR A 102 -15.15 -5.06 -5.57
CA THR A 102 -16.29 -5.99 -5.50
C THR A 102 -16.10 -7.08 -4.43
N HIS A 103 -14.86 -7.52 -4.23
CA HIS A 103 -14.52 -8.51 -3.21
C HIS A 103 -14.36 -7.92 -1.81
N LEU A 104 -14.13 -6.61 -1.71
CA LEU A 104 -13.88 -5.88 -0.46
C LEU A 104 -15.13 -5.25 0.11
N ALA A 105 -16.04 -4.76 -0.72
CA ALA A 105 -17.23 -4.03 -0.31
C ALA A 105 -18.04 -4.71 0.81
N PRO A 106 -18.28 -6.05 0.78
CA PRO A 106 -19.03 -6.72 1.85
C PRO A 106 -18.29 -6.81 3.20
N LYS A 107 -16.99 -6.49 3.21
CA LYS A 107 -16.10 -6.53 4.39
C LYS A 107 -15.63 -5.14 4.85
N ALA A 108 -16.04 -4.11 4.14
CA ALA A 108 -15.65 -2.73 4.38
C ALA A 108 -16.65 -2.06 5.34
N GLN A 109 -16.13 -1.42 6.39
CA GLN A 109 -16.91 -0.58 7.30
C GLN A 109 -16.87 0.85 6.79
N PRO A 110 -18.00 1.47 6.43
CA PRO A 110 -18.04 2.88 6.05
C PRO A 110 -17.61 3.80 7.20
N LEU A 111 -16.88 4.85 6.88
CA LEU A 111 -16.61 6.01 7.73
C LEU A 111 -17.63 7.08 7.37
N LEU A 112 -18.63 7.27 8.22
CA LEU A 112 -19.73 8.21 8.00
C LEU A 112 -19.41 9.59 8.57
N GLU A 113 -18.84 9.60 9.79
CA GLU A 113 -18.45 10.82 10.47
C GLU A 113 -17.00 10.72 10.97
N ILE A 114 -16.32 11.87 11.06
CA ILE A 114 -15.03 11.98 11.73
C ILE A 114 -15.11 13.11 12.75
N LYS A 115 -14.87 12.77 14.03
CA LYS A 115 -14.85 13.72 15.14
C LYS A 115 -13.43 13.88 15.67
N VAL A 116 -12.93 15.10 15.64
CA VAL A 116 -11.55 15.42 16.01
C VAL A 116 -11.57 16.42 17.18
N SER A 117 -10.94 16.07 18.29
CA SER A 117 -10.84 16.94 19.46
C SER A 117 -9.50 16.79 20.18
N ASP A 118 -9.18 17.73 21.05
CA ASP A 118 -8.19 17.49 22.10
C ASP A 118 -8.73 16.45 23.10
N GLY A 119 -7.84 15.75 23.77
CA GLY A 119 -8.18 14.74 24.76
C GLY A 119 -7.13 14.60 25.85
N HIS A 120 -7.58 14.20 27.04
CA HIS A 120 -6.72 13.86 28.16
C HIS A 120 -7.24 12.59 28.84
N ALA A 121 -6.34 11.75 29.33
CA ALA A 121 -6.73 10.58 30.11
C ALA A 121 -7.58 10.98 31.32
N ASN A 122 -8.66 10.26 31.56
CA ASN A 122 -9.67 10.51 32.61
C ASN A 122 -10.52 11.78 32.45
N GLN A 123 -10.36 12.56 31.38
CA GLN A 123 -11.19 13.76 31.14
C GLN A 123 -12.09 13.58 29.91
N GLY A 124 -11.82 12.55 29.09
CA GLY A 124 -12.53 12.33 27.83
C GLY A 124 -12.15 13.35 26.74
N PRO A 125 -12.94 13.38 25.64
CA PRO A 125 -12.77 14.36 24.57
C PRO A 125 -13.14 15.76 25.04
N SER A 126 -12.49 16.79 24.46
CA SER A 126 -12.89 18.19 24.64
C SER A 126 -14.31 18.40 24.14
N PRO A 127 -15.10 19.30 24.77
CA PRO A 127 -16.39 19.71 24.24
C PRO A 127 -16.28 20.47 22.91
N PHE A 128 -15.09 21.00 22.58
CA PHE A 128 -14.80 21.65 21.32
C PHE A 128 -14.18 20.63 20.39
N PHE A 129 -14.84 20.33 19.27
CA PHE A 129 -14.38 19.37 18.28
C PHE A 129 -14.67 19.82 16.84
N LEU A 130 -13.83 19.39 15.92
CA LEU A 130 -14.12 19.47 14.51
C LEU A 130 -14.97 18.25 14.13
N HIS A 131 -16.04 18.49 13.41
CA HIS A 131 -16.93 17.46 12.92
C HIS A 131 -16.97 17.49 11.39
N PHE A 132 -16.74 16.34 10.80
CA PHE A 132 -16.88 16.11 9.37
C PHE A 132 -17.96 15.06 9.19
N ASP A 133 -18.97 15.35 8.38
CA ASP A 133 -20.09 14.48 8.10
C ASP A 133 -20.15 14.15 6.61
N HIS A 134 -20.35 12.88 6.27
CA HIS A 134 -20.50 12.45 4.89
C HIS A 134 -21.72 13.06 4.19
N GLU A 135 -22.75 13.46 4.95
CA GLU A 135 -23.92 14.13 4.39
C GLU A 135 -23.63 15.54 3.87
N GLU A 136 -22.52 16.15 4.29
CA GLU A 136 -22.05 17.45 3.77
C GLU A 136 -21.40 17.33 2.38
N ILE A 137 -21.06 16.09 1.97
CA ILE A 137 -20.47 15.79 0.66
C ILE A 137 -21.37 14.82 -0.09
N GLU A 138 -21.80 15.15 -1.28
CA GLU A 138 -22.72 14.32 -2.09
C GLU A 138 -22.03 13.08 -2.71
N GLU A 139 -20.91 12.60 -2.15
CA GLU A 139 -20.07 11.56 -2.73
C GLU A 139 -20.14 10.20 -1.99
N GLY A 140 -20.92 10.11 -0.91
CA GLY A 140 -21.06 8.93 -0.06
C GLY A 140 -20.11 8.97 1.15
N PRO A 141 -19.77 7.83 1.76
CA PRO A 141 -18.90 7.77 2.94
C PRO A 141 -17.56 8.45 2.71
N MET A 142 -16.98 9.04 3.76
CA MET A 142 -15.66 9.70 3.68
C MET A 142 -14.53 8.72 3.35
N GLY A 143 -14.76 7.45 3.60
CA GLY A 143 -13.83 6.36 3.36
C GLY A 143 -14.34 5.06 3.96
N TYR A 144 -13.45 4.09 4.09
CA TYR A 144 -13.79 2.77 4.59
C TYR A 144 -12.66 2.20 5.45
N MET A 145 -13.02 1.55 6.55
CA MET A 145 -12.09 0.69 7.27
C MET A 145 -12.18 -0.73 6.74
N ILE A 146 -11.03 -1.33 6.46
CA ILE A 146 -10.94 -2.71 5.94
C ILE A 146 -9.84 -3.45 6.70
N GLN A 147 -10.14 -4.66 7.15
CA GLN A 147 -9.14 -5.52 7.77
C GLN A 147 -8.07 -5.94 6.77
N ASP A 148 -6.81 -5.93 7.20
CA ASP A 148 -5.62 -6.25 6.43
C ASP A 148 -5.77 -7.53 5.59
N ARG A 149 -6.16 -8.63 6.23
CA ARG A 149 -6.37 -9.95 5.61
C ARG A 149 -7.32 -9.93 4.42
N HIS A 150 -8.38 -9.13 4.46
CA HIS A 150 -9.37 -9.05 3.38
C HIS A 150 -8.80 -8.36 2.15
N VAL A 151 -7.96 -7.33 2.34
CA VAL A 151 -7.32 -6.63 1.22
C VAL A 151 -6.34 -7.54 0.49
N TYR A 152 -5.51 -8.29 1.24
CA TYR A 152 -4.59 -9.25 0.61
C TYR A 152 -5.32 -10.39 -0.08
N GLN A 153 -6.39 -10.91 0.51
CA GLN A 153 -7.19 -11.98 -0.12
C GLN A 153 -7.84 -11.49 -1.42
N ALA A 154 -8.38 -10.29 -1.43
CA ALA A 154 -8.99 -9.70 -2.63
C ALA A 154 -7.96 -9.51 -3.75
N PHE A 155 -6.79 -8.97 -3.43
CA PHE A 155 -5.71 -8.81 -4.40
C PHE A 155 -5.19 -10.14 -4.93
N LEU A 156 -5.00 -11.13 -4.05
CA LEU A 156 -4.57 -12.46 -4.45
C LEU A 156 -5.55 -13.11 -5.41
N ASN A 157 -6.85 -13.02 -5.13
CA ASN A 157 -7.90 -13.56 -5.99
C ASN A 157 -7.95 -12.83 -7.33
N ALA A 158 -7.88 -11.49 -7.33
CA ALA A 158 -7.90 -10.70 -8.54
C ALA A 158 -6.68 -10.95 -9.43
N MET A 159 -5.48 -11.07 -8.84
CA MET A 159 -4.26 -11.41 -9.59
C MET A 159 -4.34 -12.82 -10.18
N LYS A 160 -4.82 -13.81 -9.42
CA LYS A 160 -4.97 -15.19 -9.91
C LYS A 160 -5.98 -15.33 -11.05
N ALA A 161 -6.98 -14.47 -11.08
CA ALA A 161 -8.01 -14.45 -12.14
C ALA A 161 -7.56 -13.71 -13.41
N ASN A 162 -6.34 -13.15 -13.43
CA ASN A 162 -5.84 -12.36 -14.55
C ASN A 162 -4.65 -13.06 -15.22
N ASP A 163 -4.84 -13.55 -16.46
CA ASP A 163 -3.84 -14.30 -17.22
C ASP A 163 -2.57 -13.49 -17.55
N ARG A 164 -2.62 -12.15 -17.42
CA ARG A 164 -1.44 -11.29 -17.64
C ARG A 164 -0.60 -11.09 -16.38
N ILE A 165 -1.01 -11.67 -15.24
CA ILE A 165 -0.27 -11.52 -13.99
C ILE A 165 0.30 -12.86 -13.55
N THR A 166 1.61 -12.92 -13.41
CA THR A 166 2.32 -14.04 -12.80
C THR A 166 2.75 -13.67 -11.39
N LEU A 167 2.32 -14.42 -10.37
CA LEU A 167 2.74 -14.22 -8.98
C LEU A 167 3.78 -15.27 -8.59
N LEU A 168 4.97 -14.82 -8.20
CA LEU A 168 6.06 -15.62 -7.65
C LEU A 168 6.17 -15.36 -6.14
N SER A 169 5.49 -16.17 -5.36
CA SER A 169 5.54 -16.15 -3.88
C SER A 169 6.84 -16.74 -3.36
N GLU A 170 7.19 -16.42 -2.10
CA GLU A 170 8.42 -16.87 -1.42
C GLU A 170 9.70 -16.60 -2.23
N THR A 171 9.67 -15.55 -3.04
CA THR A 171 10.73 -15.19 -3.97
C THR A 171 11.10 -13.73 -3.80
N SER A 172 12.38 -13.42 -3.78
CA SER A 172 12.91 -12.06 -3.60
C SER A 172 13.81 -11.66 -4.75
N VAL A 173 13.90 -10.36 -5.04
CA VAL A 173 14.88 -9.80 -5.95
C VAL A 173 16.22 -9.70 -5.23
N ILE A 174 17.20 -10.51 -5.66
CA ILE A 174 18.55 -10.52 -5.08
C ILE A 174 19.43 -9.44 -5.72
N ASN A 175 19.38 -9.34 -7.05
CA ASN A 175 20.17 -8.40 -7.82
C ASN A 175 19.42 -7.92 -9.06
N GLN A 176 19.84 -6.79 -9.60
CA GLN A 176 19.31 -6.19 -10.82
C GLN A 176 20.43 -5.54 -11.62
N MET A 177 20.36 -5.65 -12.92
CA MET A 177 21.29 -5.04 -13.87
C MET A 177 20.49 -4.35 -14.97
N VAL A 178 20.68 -3.04 -15.09
CA VAL A 178 20.04 -2.25 -16.14
C VAL A 178 20.88 -2.35 -17.42
N GLU A 179 20.21 -2.62 -18.53
CA GLU A 179 20.78 -2.79 -19.85
C GLU A 179 20.01 -1.91 -20.85
N PRO A 180 20.57 -1.57 -22.03
CA PRO A 180 19.88 -0.74 -23.00
C PRO A 180 18.51 -1.27 -23.46
N ALA A 181 18.29 -2.60 -23.34
CA ALA A 181 17.06 -3.27 -23.75
C ALA A 181 16.08 -3.56 -22.60
N GLY A 182 16.44 -3.24 -21.36
CA GLY A 182 15.59 -3.49 -20.17
C GLY A 182 16.40 -3.81 -18.93
N VAL A 183 15.83 -4.62 -18.05
CA VAL A 183 16.42 -4.99 -16.76
C VAL A 183 16.51 -6.50 -16.62
N THR A 184 17.70 -6.97 -16.31
CA THR A 184 17.96 -8.37 -15.94
C THR A 184 17.92 -8.48 -14.41
N VAL A 185 17.03 -9.33 -13.89
CA VAL A 185 16.74 -9.46 -12.45
C VAL A 185 17.07 -10.87 -11.98
N ASN A 186 17.93 -10.98 -10.97
CA ASN A 186 18.22 -12.26 -10.33
C ASN A 186 17.26 -12.46 -9.15
N LEU A 187 16.56 -13.59 -9.17
CA LEU A 187 15.61 -13.97 -8.15
C LEU A 187 16.23 -14.96 -7.15
N SER A 188 15.70 -15.01 -5.91
CA SER A 188 16.14 -15.96 -4.88
C SER A 188 15.79 -17.42 -5.24
N LYS A 189 14.78 -17.60 -6.06
CA LYS A 189 14.34 -18.91 -6.59
C LYS A 189 14.07 -18.79 -8.08
N GLY A 190 14.42 -19.82 -8.83
CA GLY A 190 14.17 -19.89 -10.27
C GLY A 190 15.24 -19.22 -11.14
N PRO A 191 14.99 -19.10 -12.46
CA PRO A 191 15.92 -18.51 -13.39
C PRO A 191 15.97 -16.98 -13.26
N THR A 192 16.99 -16.40 -13.88
CA THR A 192 17.06 -14.95 -14.10
C THR A 192 15.86 -14.48 -14.91
N HIS A 193 15.24 -13.37 -14.52
CA HIS A 193 14.06 -12.79 -15.15
C HIS A 193 14.44 -11.52 -15.94
N ARG A 194 13.96 -11.41 -17.17
CA ARG A 194 14.18 -10.24 -18.04
C ARG A 194 12.90 -9.46 -18.19
N THR A 195 12.98 -8.15 -17.96
CA THR A 195 11.82 -7.25 -18.01
C THR A 195 12.20 -5.90 -18.61
N ARG A 196 11.23 -5.18 -19.15
CA ARG A 196 11.46 -3.81 -19.65
C ARG A 196 11.59 -2.81 -18.50
N LEU A 197 10.86 -3.04 -17.40
CA LEU A 197 10.84 -2.18 -16.24
C LEU A 197 10.80 -3.01 -14.96
N LEU A 198 11.65 -2.66 -13.99
CA LEU A 198 11.57 -3.15 -12.61
C LEU A 198 11.00 -2.09 -11.69
N VAL A 199 9.94 -2.42 -10.95
CA VAL A 199 9.28 -1.53 -9.99
C VAL A 199 9.49 -2.04 -8.57
N GLY A 200 10.05 -1.21 -7.70
CA GLY A 200 10.24 -1.51 -6.27
C GLY A 200 9.00 -1.17 -5.45
N CYS A 201 8.25 -2.18 -5.03
CA CYS A 201 7.17 -2.11 -4.04
C CYS A 201 7.51 -2.92 -2.77
N ASP A 202 8.81 -3.14 -2.52
CA ASP A 202 9.39 -4.02 -1.50
C ASP A 202 9.54 -3.35 -0.12
N GLY A 203 8.85 -2.23 0.09
CA GLY A 203 8.66 -1.60 1.41
C GLY A 203 9.75 -0.60 1.80
N ARG A 204 9.80 -0.29 3.10
CA ARG A 204 10.67 0.77 3.65
C ARG A 204 12.16 0.48 3.43
N GLY A 205 12.56 -0.76 3.52
CA GLY A 205 13.95 -1.21 3.32
C GLY A 205 14.24 -1.66 1.89
N SER A 206 13.57 -1.08 0.89
CA SER A 206 13.63 -1.49 -0.50
C SER A 206 15.05 -1.80 -1.00
N GLY A 207 15.29 -3.07 -1.29
CA GLY A 207 16.53 -3.53 -1.91
C GLY A 207 16.64 -3.05 -3.35
N VAL A 208 15.51 -2.97 -4.06
CA VAL A 208 15.45 -2.45 -5.43
C VAL A 208 15.89 -1.00 -5.48
N ALA A 209 15.35 -0.15 -4.61
CA ALA A 209 15.71 1.27 -4.55
C ALA A 209 17.20 1.47 -4.17
N ASN A 210 17.68 0.72 -3.18
CA ASN A 210 19.08 0.81 -2.73
C ASN A 210 20.06 0.45 -3.86
N ARG A 211 19.83 -0.64 -4.59
CA ARG A 211 20.66 -1.05 -5.74
C ARG A 211 20.58 -0.06 -6.90
N ALA A 212 19.45 0.62 -7.07
CA ALA A 212 19.28 1.68 -8.08
C ALA A 212 19.88 3.04 -7.64
N GLY A 213 20.59 3.11 -6.51
CA GLY A 213 21.18 4.35 -6.00
C GLY A 213 20.14 5.41 -5.57
N ILE A 214 18.91 5.00 -5.30
CA ILE A 214 17.87 5.86 -4.75
C ILE A 214 18.10 5.98 -3.25
N ARG A 215 18.48 7.19 -2.83
CA ARG A 215 18.75 7.50 -1.41
C ARG A 215 17.50 8.03 -0.73
N ARG A 216 17.37 7.76 0.56
CA ARG A 216 16.27 8.25 1.39
C ARG A 216 16.82 9.15 2.49
N THR A 217 16.13 10.27 2.71
CA THR A 217 16.35 11.16 3.85
C THR A 217 15.16 11.01 4.78
N GLY A 218 15.42 10.93 6.08
CA GLY A 218 14.34 10.76 7.05
C GLY A 218 14.84 10.85 8.47
N TRP A 219 13.87 10.92 9.41
CA TRP A 219 14.13 10.94 10.85
C TRP A 219 12.96 10.30 11.60
N GLY A 220 13.24 9.77 12.79
CA GLY A 220 12.22 9.30 13.72
C GLY A 220 11.57 10.48 14.46
N TYR A 221 10.30 10.33 14.81
CA TYR A 221 9.58 11.34 15.62
C TYR A 221 9.77 11.14 17.13
N GLY A 222 10.50 10.10 17.55
CA GLY A 222 10.60 9.71 18.96
C GLY A 222 9.27 9.17 19.52
N GLN A 223 8.38 8.77 18.62
CA GLN A 223 7.06 8.24 18.93
C GLN A 223 6.88 6.85 18.31
N THR A 224 6.05 6.05 18.95
CA THR A 224 5.64 4.72 18.49
C THR A 224 4.11 4.63 18.56
N ALA A 225 3.49 4.16 17.49
CA ALA A 225 2.07 3.82 17.50
C ALA A 225 1.86 2.44 18.12
N LEU A 226 0.98 2.37 19.12
CA LEU A 226 0.41 1.14 19.68
C LEU A 226 -0.88 0.86 18.92
N VAL A 227 -0.98 -0.31 18.31
CA VAL A 227 -2.13 -0.69 17.47
C VAL A 227 -2.76 -1.96 17.99
N CYS A 228 -4.07 -1.93 18.17
CA CYS A 228 -4.88 -3.09 18.54
C CYS A 228 -6.31 -2.93 18.03
N ALA A 229 -7.15 -3.94 18.23
CA ALA A 229 -8.60 -3.82 18.08
C ALA A 229 -9.28 -4.06 19.43
N VAL A 230 -10.42 -3.41 19.61
CA VAL A 230 -11.30 -3.62 20.78
C VAL A 230 -12.72 -3.92 20.31
N ALA A 231 -13.39 -4.84 21.00
CA ALA A 231 -14.84 -4.97 20.97
C ALA A 231 -15.44 -3.98 21.98
N HIS A 232 -16.64 -3.48 21.73
CA HIS A 232 -17.34 -2.53 22.61
C HIS A 232 -18.84 -2.81 22.69
N GLU A 233 -19.45 -2.33 23.77
CA GLU A 233 -20.83 -2.64 24.12
C GLU A 233 -21.84 -1.94 23.18
N LYS A 234 -21.62 -0.65 22.88
CA LYS A 234 -22.54 0.18 22.09
C LYS A 234 -22.09 0.26 20.64
N PRO A 235 -22.99 0.47 19.67
CA PRO A 235 -22.63 0.68 18.28
C PRO A 235 -21.78 1.96 18.10
N HIS A 236 -20.84 1.92 17.17
CA HIS A 236 -20.00 3.08 16.79
C HIS A 236 -20.63 3.96 15.71
N ASP A 237 -21.73 3.53 15.09
CA ASP A 237 -22.51 4.26 14.08
C ASP A 237 -21.68 4.77 12.86
N GLY A 238 -20.55 4.11 12.56
CA GLY A 238 -19.63 4.51 11.48
C GLY A 238 -18.79 5.75 11.83
N ILE A 239 -18.74 6.16 13.07
CA ILE A 239 -18.03 7.36 13.52
C ILE A 239 -16.58 7.01 13.86
N ALA A 240 -15.63 7.72 13.24
CA ALA A 240 -14.23 7.70 13.61
C ALA A 240 -13.92 8.85 14.59
N HIS A 241 -13.16 8.56 15.65
CA HIS A 241 -12.72 9.57 16.61
C HIS A 241 -11.21 9.74 16.56
N GLN A 242 -10.75 10.99 16.64
CA GLN A 242 -9.35 11.36 16.74
C GLN A 242 -9.16 12.29 17.93
N PHE A 243 -8.43 11.84 18.96
CA PHE A 243 -8.10 12.66 20.11
C PHE A 243 -6.63 13.08 20.06
N PHE A 244 -6.34 14.36 20.04
CA PHE A 244 -5.00 14.89 20.20
C PHE A 244 -4.63 14.91 21.68
N MET A 245 -3.88 13.91 22.11
CA MET A 245 -3.40 13.76 23.48
C MET A 245 -1.99 14.29 23.63
N PRO A 246 -1.51 14.66 24.82
CA PRO A 246 -0.19 15.25 25.00
C PRO A 246 0.99 14.46 24.42
N PRO A 247 1.04 13.10 24.49
CA PRO A 247 2.12 12.33 23.88
C PRO A 247 1.99 12.17 22.36
N GLY A 248 0.75 12.25 21.84
CA GLY A 248 0.42 12.03 20.44
C GLY A 248 -1.03 11.58 20.25
N PRO A 249 -1.52 11.53 19.01
CA PRO A 249 -2.92 11.24 18.74
C PRO A 249 -3.33 9.79 19.11
N LEU A 250 -4.59 9.66 19.53
CA LEU A 250 -5.32 8.41 19.66
C LEU A 250 -6.45 8.42 18.63
N ALA A 251 -6.42 7.49 17.67
CA ALA A 251 -7.52 7.27 16.75
C ALA A 251 -8.32 6.02 17.16
N ILE A 252 -9.65 6.14 17.10
CA ILE A 252 -10.62 5.06 17.32
C ILE A 252 -11.42 4.94 16.03
N LEU A 253 -11.15 3.89 15.26
CA LEU A 253 -11.62 3.73 13.89
C LEU A 253 -12.63 2.58 13.83
N PRO A 254 -13.87 2.77 13.34
CA PRO A 254 -14.90 1.75 13.33
C PRO A 254 -14.51 0.55 12.45
N LEU A 255 -14.74 -0.66 12.94
CA LEU A 255 -14.61 -1.92 12.22
C LEU A 255 -15.97 -2.61 12.10
N PRO A 256 -16.16 -3.58 11.19
CA PRO A 256 -17.43 -4.30 11.10
C PRO A 256 -17.88 -4.90 12.44
N GLY A 257 -19.16 -4.74 12.76
CA GLY A 257 -19.72 -5.09 14.07
C GLY A 257 -19.41 -4.04 15.14
N ASN A 258 -19.57 -4.41 16.40
CA ASN A 258 -19.23 -3.54 17.53
C ASN A 258 -17.73 -3.65 17.86
N MET A 259 -16.88 -3.27 16.90
CA MET A 259 -15.43 -3.28 17.07
C MET A 259 -14.81 -1.99 16.56
N SER A 260 -13.67 -1.62 17.13
CA SER A 260 -12.85 -0.49 16.66
C SER A 260 -11.38 -0.83 16.62
N SER A 261 -10.69 -0.35 15.58
CA SER A 261 -9.24 -0.35 15.53
C SER A 261 -8.71 0.87 16.28
N ILE A 262 -7.73 0.63 17.11
CA ILE A 262 -7.06 1.65 17.93
C ILE A 262 -5.68 1.90 17.32
N VAL A 263 -5.39 3.18 17.07
CA VAL A 263 -4.04 3.64 16.73
C VAL A 263 -3.66 4.73 17.73
N TRP A 264 -2.83 4.38 18.67
CA TRP A 264 -2.48 5.23 19.79
C TRP A 264 -1.00 5.57 19.77
N SER A 265 -0.67 6.83 19.56
CA SER A 265 0.71 7.32 19.52
C SER A 265 1.20 7.72 20.90
N GLU A 266 2.34 7.17 21.30
CA GLU A 266 3.03 7.45 22.57
C GLU A 266 4.50 7.75 22.31
N THR A 267 5.18 8.36 23.32
CA THR A 267 6.63 8.44 23.29
C THR A 267 7.22 7.02 23.21
N GLU A 268 8.33 6.84 22.52
CA GLU A 268 8.97 5.53 22.32
C GLU A 268 9.17 4.77 23.65
N LYS A 269 9.61 5.49 24.71
CA LYS A 269 9.81 4.91 26.05
C LYS A 269 8.50 4.40 26.66
N ASN A 270 7.43 5.21 26.60
CA ASN A 270 6.12 4.83 27.14
C ASN A 270 5.50 3.71 26.34
N ALA A 271 5.57 3.77 25.01
CA ALA A 271 5.05 2.73 24.13
C ALA A 271 5.68 1.36 24.41
N THR A 272 7.00 1.32 24.61
CA THR A 272 7.72 0.09 24.98
C THR A 272 7.20 -0.46 26.30
N HIS A 273 7.03 0.39 27.32
CA HIS A 273 6.51 -0.02 28.62
C HIS A 273 5.07 -0.53 28.53
N ILE A 274 4.19 0.21 27.87
CA ILE A 274 2.77 -0.14 27.71
C ILE A 274 2.62 -1.45 26.90
N HIS A 275 3.40 -1.63 25.84
CA HIS A 275 3.34 -2.85 25.04
C HIS A 275 3.75 -4.11 25.82
N ALA A 276 4.64 -3.97 26.79
CA ALA A 276 5.12 -5.07 27.65
C ALA A 276 4.13 -5.46 28.76
N LEU A 277 3.09 -4.67 29.00
CA LEU A 277 2.06 -4.98 30.01
C LEU A 277 1.26 -6.25 29.62
N SER A 278 0.65 -6.89 30.64
CA SER A 278 -0.38 -7.88 30.39
C SER A 278 -1.58 -7.27 29.65
N ASP A 279 -2.42 -8.09 28.99
CA ASP A 279 -3.62 -7.57 28.32
C ASP A 279 -4.56 -6.85 29.28
N ALA A 280 -4.71 -7.37 30.50
CA ALA A 280 -5.53 -6.73 31.54
C ALA A 280 -4.99 -5.35 31.95
N ASP A 281 -3.69 -5.24 32.19
CA ASP A 281 -3.05 -3.97 32.56
C ASP A 281 -3.03 -2.98 31.37
N TYR A 282 -2.80 -3.47 30.14
CA TYR A 282 -2.92 -2.66 28.94
C TYR A 282 -4.30 -2.02 28.81
N MET A 283 -5.37 -2.80 29.05
CA MET A 283 -6.74 -2.29 29.01
C MET A 283 -7.02 -1.29 30.15
N GLN A 284 -6.40 -1.44 31.32
CA GLN A 284 -6.50 -0.43 32.39
C GLN A 284 -5.88 0.91 31.98
N VAL A 285 -4.82 0.88 31.18
CA VAL A 285 -4.15 2.10 30.65
C VAL A 285 -4.93 2.70 29.47
N LEU A 286 -5.53 1.85 28.62
CA LEU A 286 -6.28 2.30 27.44
C LEU A 286 -7.64 2.93 27.81
N ARG A 287 -8.43 2.31 28.69
CA ARG A 287 -9.79 2.75 29.04
C ARG A 287 -9.92 4.23 29.42
N PRO A 288 -9.06 4.80 30.28
CA PRO A 288 -9.15 6.22 30.63
C PRO A 288 -8.88 7.19 29.46
N ARG A 289 -8.26 6.69 28.38
CA ARG A 289 -7.96 7.45 27.16
C ARG A 289 -9.05 7.28 26.11
N PHE A 290 -9.63 6.09 26.06
CA PHE A 290 -10.72 5.75 25.15
C PHE A 290 -12.02 6.46 25.55
N GLY A 291 -12.33 6.51 26.85
CA GLY A 291 -13.59 7.05 27.39
C GLY A 291 -14.72 6.01 27.41
N ASP A 292 -15.89 6.45 27.89
CA ASP A 292 -17.04 5.57 28.17
C ASP A 292 -18.15 5.64 27.12
N PHE A 293 -17.96 6.38 26.02
CA PHE A 293 -19.01 6.66 25.04
C PHE A 293 -19.48 5.40 24.29
N LEU A 294 -18.61 4.41 24.08
CA LEU A 294 -18.97 3.10 23.51
C LEU A 294 -19.22 2.01 24.58
N GLY A 295 -19.25 2.37 25.86
CA GLY A 295 -19.47 1.45 26.97
C GLY A 295 -18.23 0.61 27.30
N ALA A 296 -18.43 -0.61 27.80
CA ALA A 296 -17.33 -1.51 28.13
C ALA A 296 -16.55 -1.90 26.87
N ILE A 297 -15.21 -1.99 27.02
CA ILE A 297 -14.32 -2.40 25.93
C ILE A 297 -13.46 -3.60 26.31
N GLU A 298 -13.22 -4.48 25.35
CA GLU A 298 -12.39 -5.69 25.50
C GLU A 298 -11.41 -5.79 24.33
N LEU A 299 -10.17 -6.26 24.61
CA LEU A 299 -9.15 -6.44 23.60
C LEU A 299 -9.52 -7.59 22.64
N VAL A 300 -9.32 -7.39 21.34
CA VAL A 300 -9.54 -8.40 20.31
C VAL A 300 -8.26 -8.60 19.50
N GLY A 301 -7.80 -9.84 19.39
CA GLY A 301 -6.60 -10.19 18.62
C GLY A 301 -5.30 -9.76 19.29
N SER A 302 -4.31 -9.43 18.49
CA SER A 302 -2.94 -9.11 18.94
C SER A 302 -2.69 -7.61 19.02
N ARG A 303 -1.67 -7.24 19.78
CA ARG A 303 -1.18 -5.87 19.88
C ARG A 303 0.09 -5.70 19.03
N PHE A 304 0.21 -4.58 18.36
CA PHE A 304 1.34 -4.25 17.49
C PHE A 304 1.95 -2.91 17.87
N THR A 305 3.22 -2.73 17.49
CA THR A 305 3.92 -1.45 17.63
C THR A 305 4.54 -1.04 16.31
N TYR A 306 4.45 0.27 15.98
CA TYR A 306 5.03 0.83 14.78
C TYR A 306 5.80 2.11 15.13
N PRO A 307 7.16 2.11 15.09
CA PRO A 307 7.94 3.34 15.22
C PRO A 307 7.54 4.35 14.14
N LEU A 308 7.25 5.58 14.56
CA LEU A 308 6.83 6.64 13.67
C LEU A 308 8.04 7.40 13.14
N SER A 309 8.13 7.52 11.82
CA SER A 309 9.25 8.19 11.15
C SER A 309 8.83 8.75 9.80
N LEU A 310 9.46 9.84 9.40
CA LEU A 310 9.44 10.33 8.02
C LEU A 310 10.57 9.66 7.23
N SER A 311 10.30 9.33 5.98
CA SER A 311 11.33 8.90 5.04
C SER A 311 10.93 9.29 3.62
N VAL A 312 11.74 10.11 2.96
CA VAL A 312 11.51 10.65 1.62
C VAL A 312 12.63 10.22 0.70
N ALA A 313 12.28 9.69 -0.47
CA ALA A 313 13.24 9.35 -1.50
C ALA A 313 13.69 10.62 -2.25
N ASN A 314 14.96 10.71 -2.61
CA ASN A 314 15.51 11.81 -3.39
C ASN A 314 15.07 11.80 -4.87
N LYS A 315 14.68 10.62 -5.37
CA LYS A 315 14.11 10.38 -6.70
C LYS A 315 13.30 9.11 -6.68
N PHE A 316 12.41 8.93 -7.65
CA PHE A 316 11.57 7.72 -7.79
C PHE A 316 11.94 6.88 -9.01
N ILE A 317 12.76 7.42 -9.89
CA ILE A 317 13.18 6.78 -11.15
C ILE A 317 14.70 6.77 -11.18
N ALA A 318 15.26 5.66 -11.64
CA ALA A 318 16.65 5.49 -12.01
C ALA A 318 16.71 4.73 -13.35
N ASP A 319 17.74 4.98 -14.12
CA ASP A 319 17.96 4.56 -15.50
C ASP A 319 17.61 3.11 -15.78
#